data_87dd7451fbfbd944a87c6d82459f9fc5
#
_entry.id   87dd7451fbfbd944a87c6d82459f9fc5
#
_cell.length_a   1.000
_cell.length_b   1.000
_cell.length_c   1.000
_cell.angle_alpha   90.00
_cell.angle_beta   90.00
_cell.angle_gamma   90.00
#
_symmetry.space_group_name_H-M   'P 1'
#
loop_
_entity.id
_entity.type
_entity.pdbx_description
1 polymer ?
#
loop_
_entity_poly.entity_id
_entity_poly.type
_entity_poly.pdbx_seq_one_letter_code
_entity_poly.pdbx_strand_id
1 'polypeptide(L)'
;MAYEIVIGLETHTQLSTQTKIFSGSSTRYGAQPNTQANEVDMALPGTLPVMNRAAVEHAIRLGLAVGATIAPRSIFARKNYFYPDLPKNYQISQYEIPVVLGGSLTFFVGEKETTINLTRAHLEEDAGKSLHDNYVGPHGESSTGIDLNRTGTPLLEIVSEPEMRSAAEAVAYAKTLHSLVMWLGICDGNMQEGSFRVDVNVSVRPVGQKEFGTRCEIKNVNSFRFIERAINYEVRRQIELIEDGGKVVQETRLYDADLDETRSMRSKEDAHDYRYFPDPDLPPLVIGQDWIERVRQSMPALPDALRQRFVNEFGLAPVDAAQLSSSRSMANYFQEVVDALPAGQAKLAANWLMGEVSATLNREEKDIAQCPVTAPMLAALLKRILDNTISNKIARDVFAAMWAGEENGQPDAIIAAKGLTQINDSGAIEAMIDAVLAEQAAIVAEYRAGKQKAFNSLVGQIMKAAKGKANPQQVNDLLKAKLDNA
;
A
#
# COMPACT_ATOMS: atom_id res chain seq x y z
N MET A 1 35.31 18.85 -2.61
CA MET A 1 34.40 19.75 -1.83
C MET A 1 33.25 18.91 -1.30
N ALA A 2 32.67 19.18 -0.11
CA ALA A 2 31.49 18.43 0.33
C ALA A 2 30.22 19.05 -0.28
N TYR A 3 29.35 18.21 -0.81
CA TYR A 3 28.10 18.64 -1.44
C TYR A 3 26.89 18.18 -0.64
N GLU A 4 25.84 19.00 -0.66
CA GLU A 4 24.52 18.68 -0.16
C GLU A 4 23.61 18.38 -1.36
N ILE A 5 22.83 17.30 -1.27
CA ILE A 5 21.85 16.89 -2.26
C ILE A 5 20.53 17.59 -1.95
N VAL A 6 19.84 18.06 -2.97
CA VAL A 6 18.50 18.68 -2.85
C VAL A 6 17.56 17.98 -3.84
N ILE A 7 16.50 17.38 -3.31
CA ILE A 7 15.56 16.60 -4.10
C ILE A 7 14.13 17.06 -3.82
N GLY A 8 13.36 17.25 -4.89
CA GLY A 8 11.90 17.36 -4.89
C GLY A 8 11.29 16.32 -5.80
N LEU A 9 10.09 15.85 -5.48
CA LEU A 9 9.36 14.88 -6.29
C LEU A 9 8.05 15.49 -6.80
N GLU A 10 7.75 15.20 -8.05
CA GLU A 10 6.45 15.40 -8.66
C GLU A 10 5.83 14.01 -8.89
N THR A 11 4.67 13.77 -8.29
CA THR A 11 4.02 12.46 -8.34
C THR A 11 2.67 12.59 -9.02
N HIS A 12 2.48 11.85 -10.11
CA HIS A 12 1.23 11.81 -10.86
C HIS A 12 0.47 10.54 -10.47
N THR A 13 -0.72 10.70 -9.94
CA THR A 13 -1.60 9.59 -9.57
C THR A 13 -2.85 9.59 -10.44
N GLN A 14 -3.08 8.51 -11.20
CA GLN A 14 -4.35 8.32 -11.89
C GLN A 14 -5.42 8.01 -10.85
N LEU A 15 -6.48 8.80 -10.84
CA LEU A 15 -7.55 8.65 -9.87
C LEU A 15 -8.50 7.51 -10.25
N SER A 16 -8.85 6.69 -9.26
CA SER A 16 -9.73 5.52 -9.41
C SER A 16 -11.20 5.92 -9.57
N THR A 17 -11.51 6.70 -10.60
CA THR A 17 -12.87 7.06 -10.99
C THR A 17 -13.40 6.08 -12.04
N GLN A 18 -14.71 5.96 -12.18
CA GLN A 18 -15.33 5.11 -13.20
C GLN A 18 -15.29 5.76 -14.59
N THR A 19 -15.33 7.09 -14.62
CA THR A 19 -15.30 7.90 -15.84
C THR A 19 -14.16 8.91 -15.79
N LYS A 20 -13.83 9.44 -16.95
CA LYS A 20 -12.79 10.44 -17.13
C LYS A 20 -13.10 11.75 -16.42
N ILE A 21 -12.10 12.65 -16.35
CA ILE A 21 -12.24 13.89 -15.56
C ILE A 21 -13.28 14.85 -16.15
N PHE A 22 -13.41 14.90 -17.48
CA PHE A 22 -14.27 15.83 -18.19
C PHE A 22 -15.27 15.18 -19.17
N SER A 23 -15.27 13.84 -19.24
CA SER A 23 -16.16 13.07 -20.12
C SER A 23 -16.71 11.83 -19.44
N GLY A 24 -17.76 11.25 -20.05
CA GLY A 24 -18.38 10.01 -19.57
C GLY A 24 -17.67 8.72 -20.00
N SER A 25 -16.54 8.80 -20.73
CA SER A 25 -15.81 7.62 -21.16
C SER A 25 -15.19 6.88 -19.98
N SER A 26 -15.08 5.55 -20.10
CA SER A 26 -14.52 4.69 -19.07
C SER A 26 -13.03 4.93 -18.85
N THR A 27 -12.58 4.78 -17.60
CA THR A 27 -11.15 4.80 -17.21
C THR A 27 -10.54 3.41 -17.10
N ARG A 28 -11.30 2.34 -17.44
CA ARG A 28 -10.86 0.96 -17.24
C ARG A 28 -9.63 0.65 -18.10
N TYR A 29 -8.58 0.13 -17.48
CA TYR A 29 -7.36 -0.29 -18.16
C TYR A 29 -7.57 -1.57 -19.00
N GLY A 30 -6.78 -1.71 -20.08
CA GLY A 30 -6.69 -2.95 -20.88
C GLY A 30 -7.76 -3.14 -21.96
N ALA A 31 -8.59 -2.11 -22.23
CA ALA A 31 -9.53 -2.15 -23.35
C ALA A 31 -8.80 -2.03 -24.70
N GLN A 32 -9.46 -2.47 -25.79
CA GLN A 32 -8.95 -2.30 -27.14
C GLN A 32 -8.69 -0.81 -27.43
N PRO A 33 -7.62 -0.46 -28.17
CA PRO A 33 -7.29 0.92 -28.49
C PRO A 33 -8.48 1.72 -29.02
N ASN A 34 -8.63 2.95 -28.58
CA ASN A 34 -9.65 3.91 -29.02
C ASN A 34 -11.12 3.49 -28.79
N THR A 35 -11.37 2.53 -27.90
CA THR A 35 -12.75 2.11 -27.56
C THR A 35 -13.33 2.85 -26.34
N GLN A 36 -12.50 3.63 -25.64
CA GLN A 36 -12.87 4.41 -24.45
C GLN A 36 -12.52 5.90 -24.65
N ALA A 37 -12.89 6.44 -25.80
CA ALA A 37 -12.74 7.85 -26.13
C ALA A 37 -14.02 8.33 -26.83
N ASN A 38 -14.58 9.44 -26.34
CA ASN A 38 -15.76 10.07 -26.93
C ASN A 38 -15.40 11.41 -27.57
N GLU A 39 -16.39 12.14 -28.01
CA GLU A 39 -16.26 13.40 -28.73
C GLU A 39 -15.51 14.46 -27.92
N VAL A 40 -15.65 14.47 -26.58
CA VAL A 40 -14.95 15.39 -25.68
C VAL A 40 -13.46 15.03 -25.64
N ASP A 41 -13.15 13.73 -25.48
CA ASP A 41 -11.77 13.24 -25.42
C ASP A 41 -11.02 13.47 -26.75
N MET A 42 -11.74 13.37 -27.87
CA MET A 42 -11.20 13.60 -29.20
C MET A 42 -11.19 15.09 -29.63
N ALA A 43 -11.66 15.98 -28.77
CA ALA A 43 -11.73 17.41 -29.04
C ALA A 43 -12.57 17.78 -30.29
N LEU A 44 -13.69 17.09 -30.52
CA LEU A 44 -14.56 17.41 -31.64
C LEU A 44 -15.20 18.80 -31.46
N PRO A 45 -15.41 19.55 -32.55
CA PRO A 45 -16.03 20.87 -32.49
C PRO A 45 -17.40 20.86 -31.80
N GLY A 46 -17.60 21.81 -30.89
CA GLY A 46 -18.89 22.00 -30.19
C GLY A 46 -19.06 21.16 -28.90
N THR A 47 -18.08 20.34 -28.54
CA THR A 47 -18.11 19.59 -27.27
C THR A 47 -17.58 20.43 -26.11
N LEU A 48 -18.14 20.23 -24.92
CA LEU A 48 -17.76 20.95 -23.72
C LEU A 48 -17.37 19.97 -22.59
N PRO A 49 -16.31 20.26 -21.80
CA PRO A 49 -15.93 19.47 -20.65
C PRO A 49 -16.95 19.60 -19.52
N VAL A 50 -17.16 18.49 -18.78
CA VAL A 50 -17.99 18.48 -17.56
C VAL A 50 -17.20 17.83 -16.44
N MET A 51 -16.96 18.58 -15.36
CA MET A 51 -16.13 18.15 -14.25
C MET A 51 -16.68 16.92 -13.52
N ASN A 52 -15.84 15.89 -13.37
CA ASN A 52 -16.16 14.69 -12.60
C ASN A 52 -16.05 14.98 -11.10
N ARG A 53 -17.18 14.88 -10.40
CA ARG A 53 -17.25 15.10 -8.95
C ARG A 53 -16.35 14.15 -8.16
N ALA A 54 -16.26 12.87 -8.54
CA ALA A 54 -15.45 11.89 -7.83
C ALA A 54 -13.95 12.25 -7.86
N ALA A 55 -13.45 12.82 -8.96
CA ALA A 55 -12.07 13.29 -9.04
C ALA A 55 -11.78 14.41 -8.02
N VAL A 56 -12.71 15.34 -7.84
CA VAL A 56 -12.61 16.39 -6.81
C VAL A 56 -12.61 15.78 -5.41
N GLU A 57 -13.51 14.84 -5.14
CA GLU A 57 -13.57 14.16 -3.83
C GLU A 57 -12.30 13.38 -3.52
N HIS A 58 -11.66 12.78 -4.52
CA HIS A 58 -10.36 12.12 -4.34
C HIS A 58 -9.25 13.13 -4.00
N ALA A 59 -9.23 14.29 -4.64
CA ALA A 59 -8.28 15.36 -4.29
C ALA A 59 -8.51 15.89 -2.87
N ILE A 60 -9.78 16.09 -2.46
CA ILE A 60 -10.12 16.49 -1.09
C ILE A 60 -9.65 15.44 -0.07
N ARG A 61 -9.85 14.13 -0.34
CA ARG A 61 -9.36 13.04 0.53
C ARG A 61 -7.86 13.10 0.74
N LEU A 62 -7.08 13.28 -0.34
CA LEU A 62 -5.64 13.45 -0.21
C LEU A 62 -5.32 14.68 0.65
N GLY A 63 -5.88 15.82 0.33
CA GLY A 63 -5.62 17.05 1.06
C GLY A 63 -5.91 16.93 2.56
N LEU A 64 -7.02 16.30 2.92
CA LEU A 64 -7.36 16.03 4.32
C LEU A 64 -6.37 15.08 4.99
N ALA A 65 -5.91 14.06 4.27
CA ALA A 65 -4.99 13.06 4.80
C ALA A 65 -3.60 13.61 5.10
N VAL A 66 -3.14 14.59 4.31
CA VAL A 66 -1.82 15.24 4.49
C VAL A 66 -1.89 16.54 5.27
N GLY A 67 -3.05 16.88 5.86
CA GLY A 67 -3.25 18.09 6.63
C GLY A 67 -3.17 19.39 5.82
N ALA A 68 -3.47 19.31 4.52
CA ALA A 68 -3.45 20.45 3.61
C ALA A 68 -4.71 21.33 3.73
N THR A 69 -4.63 22.51 3.17
CA THR A 69 -5.79 23.39 2.97
C THR A 69 -6.48 23.04 1.66
N ILE A 70 -7.79 22.82 1.71
CA ILE A 70 -8.61 22.69 0.50
C ILE A 70 -9.02 24.07 0.06
N ALA A 71 -8.68 24.44 -1.18
CA ALA A 71 -9.04 25.75 -1.73
C ALA A 71 -10.57 25.88 -1.85
N PRO A 72 -11.19 26.91 -1.29
CA PRO A 72 -12.65 27.09 -1.37
C PRO A 72 -13.10 27.42 -2.79
N ARG A 73 -12.18 27.89 -3.63
CA ARG A 73 -12.35 28.14 -5.05
C ARG A 73 -11.07 27.74 -5.77
N SER A 74 -11.22 26.95 -6.83
CA SER A 74 -10.12 26.52 -7.69
C SER A 74 -10.44 26.80 -9.14
N ILE A 75 -9.43 26.97 -9.98
CA ILE A 75 -9.60 27.32 -11.39
C ILE A 75 -8.83 26.31 -12.25
N PHE A 76 -9.50 25.79 -13.27
CA PHE A 76 -8.85 25.04 -14.33
C PHE A 76 -8.27 25.99 -15.37
N ALA A 77 -7.08 25.68 -15.84
CA ALA A 77 -6.36 26.42 -16.85
C ALA A 77 -5.96 25.51 -18.00
N ARG A 78 -5.77 26.09 -19.18
CA ARG A 78 -5.22 25.41 -20.33
C ARG A 78 -3.71 25.53 -20.34
N LYS A 79 -3.03 24.36 -20.31
CA LYS A 79 -1.59 24.20 -20.51
C LYS A 79 -1.35 23.84 -21.97
N ASN A 80 -0.89 24.79 -22.77
CA ASN A 80 -0.83 24.64 -24.23
C ASN A 80 0.46 23.96 -24.67
N TYR A 81 0.36 22.81 -25.28
CA TYR A 81 1.45 22.08 -25.94
C TYR A 81 0.87 21.08 -26.95
N PHE A 82 1.69 20.66 -27.92
CA PHE A 82 1.23 19.91 -29.08
C PHE A 82 1.86 18.53 -29.12
N TYR A 83 1.01 17.51 -28.97
CA TYR A 83 1.37 16.11 -29.16
C TYR A 83 0.24 15.37 -29.88
N PRO A 84 0.56 14.36 -30.70
CA PRO A 84 -0.47 13.59 -31.43
C PRO A 84 -1.48 12.90 -30.52
N ASP A 85 -1.08 12.51 -29.31
CA ASP A 85 -1.91 11.86 -28.30
C ASP A 85 -2.63 12.86 -27.38
N LEU A 86 -2.57 14.14 -27.70
CA LEU A 86 -3.30 15.21 -27.01
C LEU A 86 -4.16 15.99 -28.03
N PRO A 87 -5.35 15.47 -28.41
CA PRO A 87 -6.13 16.01 -29.55
C PRO A 87 -6.53 17.48 -29.42
N LYS A 88 -6.75 17.96 -28.21
CA LYS A 88 -7.09 19.37 -27.92
C LYS A 88 -5.95 20.35 -28.18
N ASN A 89 -4.70 19.87 -28.26
CA ASN A 89 -3.48 20.66 -28.26
C ASN A 89 -3.27 21.50 -26.99
N TYR A 90 -3.98 21.18 -25.93
CA TYR A 90 -3.78 21.65 -24.57
C TYR A 90 -4.21 20.58 -23.57
N GLN A 91 -3.62 20.62 -22.41
CA GLN A 91 -4.04 19.83 -21.26
C GLN A 91 -4.82 20.75 -20.31
N ILE A 92 -5.98 20.31 -19.86
CA ILE A 92 -6.70 21.00 -18.78
C ILE A 92 -6.02 20.61 -17.46
N SER A 93 -5.54 21.61 -16.74
CA SER A 93 -4.79 21.48 -15.50
C SER A 93 -5.14 22.61 -14.55
N GLN A 94 -4.47 22.74 -13.42
CA GLN A 94 -4.63 23.86 -12.48
C GLN A 94 -3.26 24.50 -12.25
N TYR A 95 -3.17 25.81 -12.35
CA TYR A 95 -1.90 26.53 -12.25
C TYR A 95 -1.87 27.47 -11.04
N GLU A 96 -2.68 28.56 -11.08
CA GLU A 96 -2.64 29.59 -10.04
C GLU A 96 -3.33 29.19 -8.75
N ILE A 97 -4.47 28.50 -8.85
CA ILE A 97 -5.29 28.12 -7.70
C ILE A 97 -5.57 26.63 -7.75
N PRO A 98 -4.63 25.79 -7.28
CA PRO A 98 -4.83 24.34 -7.20
C PRO A 98 -5.85 23.99 -6.12
N VAL A 99 -6.43 22.80 -6.21
CA VAL A 99 -7.46 22.35 -5.26
C VAL A 99 -6.89 22.07 -3.86
N VAL A 100 -5.62 21.65 -3.77
CA VAL A 100 -4.93 21.34 -2.51
C VAL A 100 -3.70 22.22 -2.35
N LEU A 101 -3.60 22.91 -1.23
CA LEU A 101 -2.52 23.85 -0.91
C LEU A 101 -1.77 23.39 0.32
N GLY A 102 -0.46 23.20 0.20
CA GLY A 102 0.41 22.79 1.30
C GLY A 102 0.14 21.35 1.76
N GLY A 103 0.30 21.12 3.05
CA GLY A 103 0.27 19.81 3.68
C GLY A 103 1.67 19.25 3.89
N SER A 104 1.75 18.08 4.51
CA SER A 104 3.03 17.41 4.76
C SER A 104 2.87 15.90 4.82
N LEU A 105 3.97 15.19 4.58
CA LEU A 105 4.04 13.74 4.69
C LEU A 105 5.19 13.37 5.61
N THR A 106 4.89 12.58 6.64
CA THR A 106 5.86 12.07 7.61
C THR A 106 6.13 10.60 7.35
N PHE A 107 7.41 10.22 7.38
CA PHE A 107 7.88 8.85 7.15
C PHE A 107 9.17 8.58 7.90
N PHE A 108 9.62 7.32 7.88
CA PHE A 108 10.85 6.90 8.52
C PHE A 108 11.90 6.46 7.51
N VAL A 109 13.15 6.83 7.77
CA VAL A 109 14.34 6.30 7.08
C VAL A 109 15.20 5.64 8.15
N GLY A 110 15.16 4.31 8.22
CA GLY A 110 15.65 3.58 9.38
C GLY A 110 14.84 3.97 10.63
N GLU A 111 15.51 4.47 11.66
CA GLU A 111 14.87 4.95 12.90
C GLU A 111 14.59 6.46 12.89
N LYS A 112 15.07 7.19 11.88
CA LYS A 112 14.88 8.63 11.77
C LYS A 112 13.52 8.97 11.18
N GLU A 113 12.71 9.69 11.95
CA GLU A 113 11.49 10.33 11.45
C GLU A 113 11.84 11.56 10.62
N THR A 114 11.22 11.68 9.44
CA THR A 114 11.42 12.78 8.51
C THR A 114 10.06 13.27 8.01
N THR A 115 9.85 14.58 7.99
CA THR A 115 8.65 15.22 7.45
C THR A 115 9.03 16.09 6.27
N ILE A 116 8.33 15.93 5.15
CA ILE A 116 8.49 16.73 3.93
C ILE A 116 7.20 17.49 3.68
N ASN A 117 7.32 18.79 3.44
CA ASN A 117 6.20 19.62 3.08
C ASN A 117 5.80 19.42 1.62
N LEU A 118 4.52 19.59 1.35
CA LEU A 118 3.96 19.63 0.01
C LEU A 118 3.75 21.08 -0.40
N THR A 119 4.09 21.39 -1.64
CA THR A 119 3.76 22.68 -2.25
C THR A 119 2.27 22.73 -2.55
N ARG A 120 1.78 21.70 -3.24
CA ARG A 120 0.39 21.60 -3.70
C ARG A 120 0.06 20.18 -4.19
N ALA A 121 -1.23 19.93 -4.38
CA ALA A 121 -1.71 18.92 -5.30
C ALA A 121 -2.81 19.53 -6.18
N HIS A 122 -2.75 19.23 -7.48
CA HIS A 122 -3.68 19.79 -8.44
C HIS A 122 -4.25 18.73 -9.37
N LEU A 123 -5.48 18.98 -9.82
CA LEU A 123 -6.19 18.14 -10.76
C LEU A 123 -5.79 18.48 -12.20
N GLU A 124 -5.61 17.45 -13.00
CA GLU A 124 -5.37 17.56 -14.44
C GLU A 124 -5.87 16.33 -15.18
N GLU A 125 -5.84 16.36 -16.49
CA GLU A 125 -6.15 15.21 -17.33
C GLU A 125 -4.88 14.53 -17.87
N ASP A 126 -4.90 13.20 -18.02
CA ASP A 126 -3.81 12.47 -18.67
C ASP A 126 -3.89 12.61 -20.20
N ALA A 127 -2.75 12.51 -20.89
CA ALA A 127 -2.67 12.39 -22.34
C ALA A 127 -2.93 10.94 -22.79
N GLY A 128 -3.14 10.74 -24.08
CA GLY A 128 -3.21 9.43 -24.70
C GLY A 128 -1.85 8.72 -24.71
N LYS A 129 -1.73 7.70 -25.56
CA LYS A 129 -0.47 6.97 -25.77
C LYS A 129 -0.09 7.01 -27.23
N SER A 130 1.18 7.34 -27.50
CA SER A 130 1.81 7.14 -28.80
C SER A 130 2.53 5.80 -28.81
N LEU A 131 2.18 4.92 -29.74
CA LEU A 131 2.69 3.56 -29.86
C LEU A 131 3.62 3.51 -31.09
N HIS A 132 4.91 3.39 -30.83
CA HIS A 132 5.94 3.49 -31.86
C HIS A 132 6.34 2.13 -32.45
N ASP A 133 6.03 1.04 -31.73
CA ASP A 133 6.43 -0.31 -32.11
C ASP A 133 5.34 -1.03 -32.91
N ASN A 134 5.76 -1.70 -34.00
CA ASN A 134 4.94 -2.61 -34.80
C ASN A 134 3.78 -1.98 -35.59
N TYR A 135 3.80 -0.66 -35.82
CA TYR A 135 2.84 -0.02 -36.69
C TYR A 135 3.45 0.22 -38.08
N VAL A 136 2.79 -0.31 -39.10
CA VAL A 136 3.15 -0.13 -40.49
C VAL A 136 2.01 0.62 -41.19
N GLY A 137 2.33 1.71 -41.83
CA GLY A 137 1.35 2.49 -42.58
C GLY A 137 0.85 1.78 -43.85
N PRO A 138 -0.18 2.32 -44.49
CA PRO A 138 -0.81 1.70 -45.66
C PRO A 138 0.14 1.40 -46.84
N HIS A 139 1.30 2.06 -46.91
CA HIS A 139 2.30 1.88 -47.95
C HIS A 139 3.59 1.21 -47.48
N GLY A 140 3.58 0.60 -46.28
CA GLY A 140 4.73 -0.09 -45.69
C GLY A 140 5.71 0.80 -44.93
N GLU A 141 5.39 2.09 -44.77
CA GLU A 141 6.19 3.04 -43.98
C GLU A 141 6.05 2.80 -42.48
N SER A 142 7.09 3.12 -41.71
CA SER A 142 7.01 3.14 -40.25
C SER A 142 6.00 4.20 -39.79
N SER A 143 5.05 3.81 -39.00
CA SER A 143 3.98 4.68 -38.52
C SER A 143 3.87 4.58 -36.97
N THR A 144 3.26 5.61 -36.37
CA THR A 144 2.95 5.63 -34.93
C THR A 144 1.45 5.48 -34.74
N GLY A 145 1.06 4.48 -33.94
CA GLY A 145 -0.34 4.35 -33.52
C GLY A 145 -0.66 5.33 -32.40
N ILE A 146 -1.88 5.89 -32.43
CA ILE A 146 -2.38 6.77 -31.38
C ILE A 146 -3.55 6.06 -30.66
N ASP A 147 -3.40 5.86 -29.37
CA ASP A 147 -4.46 5.30 -28.50
C ASP A 147 -4.93 6.38 -27.53
N LEU A 148 -6.20 6.77 -27.66
CA LEU A 148 -6.83 7.82 -26.88
C LEU A 148 -7.61 7.27 -25.65
N ASN A 149 -7.52 5.98 -25.34
CA ASN A 149 -8.20 5.41 -24.19
C ASN A 149 -7.79 6.06 -22.87
N ARG A 150 -6.53 6.47 -22.74
CA ARG A 150 -6.02 7.16 -21.54
C ARG A 150 -6.32 8.66 -21.54
N THR A 151 -6.53 9.27 -22.70
CA THR A 151 -6.79 10.72 -22.83
C THR A 151 -7.96 11.13 -21.95
N GLY A 152 -7.75 12.11 -21.08
CA GLY A 152 -8.79 12.59 -20.16
C GLY A 152 -8.95 11.75 -18.88
N THR A 153 -8.13 10.74 -18.65
CA THR A 153 -8.09 10.04 -17.34
C THR A 153 -7.74 11.04 -16.24
N PRO A 154 -8.47 11.08 -15.12
CA PRO A 154 -8.20 12.03 -14.07
C PRO A 154 -6.83 11.77 -13.45
N LEU A 155 -6.01 12.81 -13.35
CA LEU A 155 -4.74 12.83 -12.64
C LEU A 155 -4.79 13.78 -11.44
N LEU A 156 -4.08 13.42 -10.41
CA LEU A 156 -3.71 14.30 -9.32
C LEU A 156 -2.18 14.39 -9.28
N GLU A 157 -1.63 15.55 -9.63
CA GLU A 157 -0.21 15.82 -9.51
C GLU A 157 0.10 16.37 -8.12
N ILE A 158 0.99 15.69 -7.40
CA ILE A 158 1.37 15.99 -6.02
C ILE A 158 2.82 16.45 -6.05
N VAL A 159 3.07 17.69 -5.63
CA VAL A 159 4.39 18.32 -5.70
C VAL A 159 4.92 18.51 -4.28
N SER A 160 6.10 17.93 -4.01
CA SER A 160 6.80 18.15 -2.74
C SER A 160 7.66 19.40 -2.77
N GLU A 161 7.93 19.98 -1.60
CA GLU A 161 9.04 20.92 -1.45
C GLU A 161 10.39 20.21 -1.64
N PRO A 162 11.44 20.91 -2.11
CA PRO A 162 12.77 20.32 -2.35
C PRO A 162 13.55 20.16 -1.04
N GLU A 163 12.99 19.42 -0.10
CA GLU A 163 13.50 19.26 1.26
C GLU A 163 14.21 17.93 1.51
N MET A 164 14.08 16.96 0.60
CA MET A 164 14.76 15.66 0.72
C MET A 164 16.26 15.82 0.43
N ARG A 165 17.10 15.08 1.18
CA ARG A 165 18.54 15.21 1.17
C ARG A 165 19.30 13.92 0.82
N SER A 166 18.57 12.85 0.52
CA SER A 166 19.16 11.57 0.08
C SER A 166 18.21 10.78 -0.80
N ALA A 167 18.74 9.86 -1.60
CA ALA A 167 17.94 8.92 -2.38
C ALA A 167 17.05 8.05 -1.47
N ALA A 168 17.55 7.68 -0.28
CA ALA A 168 16.78 6.92 0.70
C ALA A 168 15.55 7.70 1.21
N GLU A 169 15.67 9.00 1.48
CA GLU A 169 14.54 9.86 1.83
C GLU A 169 13.53 9.96 0.69
N ALA A 170 13.99 10.13 -0.56
CA ALA A 170 13.12 10.20 -1.73
C ALA A 170 12.33 8.91 -1.95
N VAL A 171 12.98 7.75 -1.80
CA VAL A 171 12.32 6.44 -1.91
C VAL A 171 11.33 6.21 -0.77
N ALA A 172 11.69 6.57 0.46
CA ALA A 172 10.79 6.44 1.61
C ALA A 172 9.56 7.34 1.47
N TYR A 173 9.74 8.59 1.04
CA TYR A 173 8.66 9.50 0.69
C TYR A 173 7.72 8.91 -0.37
N ALA A 174 8.29 8.46 -1.51
CA ALA A 174 7.52 7.91 -2.62
C ALA A 174 6.73 6.65 -2.20
N LYS A 175 7.31 5.76 -1.41
CA LYS A 175 6.64 4.57 -0.87
C LYS A 175 5.51 4.94 0.09
N THR A 176 5.72 5.92 0.95
CA THR A 176 4.71 6.38 1.91
C THR A 176 3.53 7.03 1.19
N LEU A 177 3.80 7.89 0.21
CA LEU A 177 2.75 8.51 -0.62
C LEU A 177 1.98 7.46 -1.43
N HIS A 178 2.69 6.52 -2.06
CA HIS A 178 2.10 5.39 -2.78
C HIS A 178 1.14 4.59 -1.89
N SER A 179 1.59 4.21 -0.70
CA SER A 179 0.76 3.50 0.28
C SER A 179 -0.44 4.33 0.72
N LEU A 180 -0.28 5.65 0.90
CA LEU A 180 -1.35 6.54 1.30
C LEU A 180 -2.45 6.65 0.24
N VAL A 181 -2.10 6.84 -1.04
CA VAL A 181 -3.10 6.97 -2.12
C VAL A 181 -3.88 5.67 -2.34
N MET A 182 -3.22 4.52 -2.16
CA MET A 182 -3.89 3.21 -2.16
C MET A 182 -4.79 3.03 -0.94
N TRP A 183 -4.33 3.42 0.23
CA TRP A 183 -5.11 3.37 1.49
C TRP A 183 -6.40 4.19 1.41
N LEU A 184 -6.30 5.39 0.85
CA LEU A 184 -7.45 6.28 0.63
C LEU A 184 -8.40 5.76 -0.45
N GLY A 185 -7.98 4.78 -1.25
CA GLY A 185 -8.73 4.24 -2.38
C GLY A 185 -8.88 5.23 -3.54
N ILE A 186 -7.93 6.16 -3.68
CA ILE A 186 -7.95 7.17 -4.75
C ILE A 186 -7.11 6.80 -5.96
N CYS A 187 -6.21 5.82 -5.83
CA CYS A 187 -5.36 5.29 -6.89
C CYS A 187 -5.09 3.81 -6.63
N ASP A 188 -4.93 3.01 -7.68
CA ASP A 188 -4.57 1.58 -7.57
C ASP A 188 -3.06 1.36 -7.32
N GLY A 189 -2.24 2.39 -7.52
CA GLY A 189 -0.81 2.37 -7.26
C GLY A 189 0.01 1.58 -8.29
N ASN A 190 -0.56 1.16 -9.41
CA ASN A 190 0.15 0.35 -10.39
C ASN A 190 1.18 1.18 -11.18
N MET A 191 2.45 1.09 -10.78
CA MET A 191 3.55 1.81 -11.45
C MET A 191 3.82 1.27 -12.85
N GLN A 192 3.59 -0.03 -13.12
CA GLN A 192 3.85 -0.64 -14.43
C GLN A 192 2.82 -0.19 -15.48
N GLU A 193 1.57 -0.02 -15.06
CA GLU A 193 0.50 0.49 -15.91
C GLU A 193 0.52 2.03 -16.02
N GLY A 194 1.33 2.69 -15.18
CA GLY A 194 1.47 4.15 -15.16
C GLY A 194 0.41 4.86 -14.32
N SER A 195 -0.30 4.13 -13.44
CA SER A 195 -1.26 4.74 -12.52
C SER A 195 -0.57 5.57 -11.43
N PHE A 196 0.67 5.25 -11.11
CA PHE A 196 1.52 5.99 -10.18
C PHE A 196 2.88 6.25 -10.84
N ARG A 197 3.18 7.50 -11.15
CA ARG A 197 4.41 7.93 -11.81
C ARG A 197 5.12 8.95 -10.95
N VAL A 198 6.45 8.91 -10.96
CA VAL A 198 7.28 9.84 -10.20
C VAL A 198 8.28 10.50 -11.15
N ASP A 199 8.34 11.82 -11.11
CA ASP A 199 9.38 12.62 -11.74
C ASP A 199 10.28 13.19 -10.62
N VAL A 200 11.60 13.09 -10.79
CA VAL A 200 12.56 13.46 -9.76
C VAL A 200 13.27 14.75 -10.16
N ASN A 201 13.16 15.77 -9.35
CA ASN A 201 13.97 16.98 -9.46
C ASN A 201 15.17 16.87 -8.52
N VAL A 202 16.38 16.89 -9.05
CA VAL A 202 17.61 16.77 -8.26
C VAL A 202 18.63 17.84 -8.59
N SER A 203 19.24 18.41 -7.58
CA SER A 203 20.40 19.30 -7.69
C SER A 203 21.40 19.05 -6.58
N VAL A 204 22.62 19.54 -6.75
CA VAL A 204 23.65 19.52 -5.72
C VAL A 204 24.17 20.94 -5.47
N ARG A 205 24.54 21.23 -4.23
CA ARG A 205 25.16 22.50 -3.83
C ARG A 205 26.29 22.25 -2.83
N PRO A 206 27.30 23.12 -2.76
CA PRO A 206 28.29 23.07 -1.68
C PRO A 206 27.62 23.15 -0.30
N VAL A 207 28.10 22.36 0.65
CA VAL A 207 27.59 22.41 2.03
C VAL A 207 27.74 23.83 2.61
N GLY A 208 26.63 24.35 3.15
CA GLY A 208 26.54 25.70 3.71
C GLY A 208 26.08 26.77 2.71
N GLN A 209 25.97 26.46 1.44
CA GLN A 209 25.36 27.38 0.45
C GLN A 209 23.84 27.43 0.65
N LYS A 210 23.26 28.64 0.65
CA LYS A 210 21.80 28.82 0.82
C LYS A 210 21.03 28.63 -0.49
N GLU A 211 21.59 29.13 -1.58
CA GLU A 211 20.97 29.05 -2.93
C GLU A 211 21.02 27.61 -3.44
N PHE A 212 19.93 27.18 -4.06
CA PHE A 212 19.88 25.87 -4.72
C PHE A 212 20.83 25.82 -5.91
N GLY A 213 21.37 24.64 -6.17
CA GLY A 213 22.07 24.35 -7.41
C GLY A 213 21.11 24.26 -8.61
N THR A 214 21.67 24.15 -9.81
CA THR A 214 20.88 23.93 -11.03
C THR A 214 20.28 22.53 -10.98
N ARG A 215 18.95 22.45 -11.09
CA ARG A 215 18.22 21.19 -11.05
C ARG A 215 18.15 20.49 -12.42
N CYS A 216 18.16 19.18 -12.41
CA CYS A 216 17.74 18.34 -13.52
C CYS A 216 16.48 17.58 -13.13
N GLU A 217 15.53 17.45 -14.05
CA GLU A 217 14.36 16.60 -13.92
C GLU A 217 14.69 15.22 -14.50
N ILE A 218 14.41 14.14 -13.75
CA ILE A 218 14.62 12.76 -14.22
C ILE A 218 13.26 12.11 -14.42
N LYS A 219 13.02 11.59 -15.63
CA LYS A 219 11.81 10.84 -16.00
C LYS A 219 12.11 9.37 -16.23
N ASN A 220 11.04 8.57 -16.39
CA ASN A 220 11.11 7.12 -16.64
C ASN A 220 11.64 6.29 -15.46
N VAL A 221 11.33 6.70 -14.25
CA VAL A 221 11.70 5.97 -13.02
C VAL A 221 10.51 5.13 -12.52
N ASN A 222 10.22 4.05 -13.23
CA ASN A 222 8.99 3.25 -13.10
C ASN A 222 9.01 2.22 -11.94
N SER A 223 9.94 2.37 -10.99
CA SER A 223 9.98 1.59 -9.75
C SER A 223 10.74 2.34 -8.66
N PHE A 224 10.50 2.00 -7.40
CA PHE A 224 11.25 2.59 -6.28
C PHE A 224 12.75 2.35 -6.36
N ARG A 225 13.16 1.19 -6.88
CA ARG A 225 14.57 0.88 -7.14
C ARG A 225 15.16 1.80 -8.22
N PHE A 226 14.42 2.10 -9.27
CA PHE A 226 14.89 3.01 -10.33
C PHE A 226 14.97 4.45 -9.84
N ILE A 227 14.07 4.90 -8.97
CA ILE A 227 14.16 6.20 -8.30
C ILE A 227 15.50 6.32 -7.56
N GLU A 228 15.86 5.34 -6.75
CA GLU A 228 17.12 5.34 -5.99
C GLU A 228 18.35 5.37 -6.91
N ARG A 229 18.38 4.49 -7.90
CA ARG A 229 19.52 4.37 -8.83
C ARG A 229 19.69 5.63 -9.68
N ALA A 230 18.61 6.17 -10.20
CA ALA A 230 18.61 7.39 -11.00
C ALA A 230 19.11 8.61 -10.22
N ILE A 231 18.66 8.78 -8.97
CA ILE A 231 19.13 9.84 -8.08
C ILE A 231 20.64 9.69 -7.82
N ASN A 232 21.09 8.49 -7.44
CA ASN A 232 22.49 8.25 -7.13
C ASN A 232 23.41 8.48 -8.34
N TYR A 233 22.97 8.07 -9.53
CA TYR A 233 23.69 8.36 -10.77
C TYR A 233 23.79 9.86 -11.04
N GLU A 234 22.65 10.56 -11.01
CA GLU A 234 22.58 11.97 -11.35
C GLU A 234 23.35 12.87 -10.38
N VAL A 235 23.29 12.55 -9.08
CA VAL A 235 24.07 13.24 -8.06
C VAL A 235 25.58 13.12 -8.34
N ARG A 236 26.04 11.91 -8.61
CA ARG A 236 27.45 11.68 -8.96
C ARG A 236 27.85 12.43 -10.22
N ARG A 237 27.05 12.33 -11.29
CA ARG A 237 27.27 13.04 -12.55
C ARG A 237 27.39 14.56 -12.35
N GLN A 238 26.47 15.16 -11.56
CA GLN A 238 26.50 16.61 -11.30
C GLN A 238 27.74 17.02 -10.49
N ILE A 239 28.13 16.24 -9.49
CA ILE A 239 29.32 16.52 -8.68
C ILE A 239 30.59 16.42 -9.55
N GLU A 240 30.76 15.34 -10.31
CA GLU A 240 31.89 15.14 -11.21
C GLU A 240 32.01 16.30 -12.23
N LEU A 241 30.89 16.66 -12.85
CA LEU A 241 30.85 17.77 -13.80
C LEU A 241 31.31 19.10 -13.18
N ILE A 242 30.87 19.40 -11.94
CA ILE A 242 31.23 20.63 -11.25
C ILE A 242 32.71 20.61 -10.83
N GLU A 243 33.21 19.47 -10.35
CA GLU A 243 34.62 19.32 -9.95
C GLU A 243 35.58 19.40 -11.13
N ASP A 244 35.15 18.98 -12.32
CA ASP A 244 35.88 19.14 -13.58
C ASP A 244 35.80 20.57 -14.16
N GLY A 245 35.15 21.51 -13.45
CA GLY A 245 35.02 22.92 -13.86
C GLY A 245 33.87 23.18 -14.83
N GLY A 246 33.03 22.20 -15.12
CA GLY A 246 31.81 22.34 -15.91
C GLY A 246 30.66 22.99 -15.14
N LYS A 247 29.54 23.14 -15.82
CA LYS A 247 28.28 23.67 -15.24
C LYS A 247 27.12 22.74 -15.54
N VAL A 248 26.31 22.47 -14.52
CA VAL A 248 25.05 21.75 -14.68
C VAL A 248 24.09 22.61 -15.49
N VAL A 249 23.50 22.03 -16.51
CA VAL A 249 22.46 22.66 -17.33
C VAL A 249 21.10 22.20 -16.82
N GLN A 250 20.13 23.09 -16.75
CA GLN A 250 18.78 22.74 -16.38
C GLN A 250 18.10 22.05 -17.57
N GLU A 251 17.84 20.76 -17.43
CA GLU A 251 17.34 19.90 -18.48
C GLU A 251 16.43 18.79 -17.93
N THR A 252 15.63 18.20 -18.81
CA THR A 252 14.94 16.94 -18.54
C THR A 252 15.80 15.78 -19.05
N ARG A 253 16.01 14.78 -18.21
CA ARG A 253 16.81 13.60 -18.48
C ARG A 253 15.94 12.34 -18.37
N LEU A 254 16.21 11.36 -19.21
CA LEU A 254 15.57 10.05 -19.19
C LEU A 254 16.48 9.06 -18.47
N TYR A 255 15.95 8.33 -17.49
CA TYR A 255 16.66 7.21 -16.88
C TYR A 255 16.59 5.97 -17.77
N ASP A 256 17.75 5.42 -18.10
CA ASP A 256 17.93 4.17 -18.83
C ASP A 256 18.26 3.06 -17.82
N ALA A 257 17.32 2.14 -17.62
CA ALA A 257 17.45 1.09 -16.61
C ALA A 257 18.46 -0.01 -17.01
N ASP A 258 18.68 -0.21 -18.31
CA ASP A 258 19.60 -1.24 -18.82
C ASP A 258 21.05 -0.79 -18.67
N LEU A 259 21.32 0.49 -18.92
CA LEU A 259 22.64 1.09 -18.79
C LEU A 259 22.91 1.71 -17.41
N ASP A 260 21.87 1.83 -16.57
CA ASP A 260 21.93 2.48 -15.25
C ASP A 260 22.50 3.91 -15.32
N GLU A 261 22.01 4.69 -16.26
CA GLU A 261 22.43 6.08 -16.50
C GLU A 261 21.25 7.00 -16.82
N THR A 262 21.47 8.31 -16.72
CA THR A 262 20.53 9.31 -17.22
C THR A 262 21.06 9.90 -18.53
N ARG A 263 20.16 10.12 -19.49
CA ARG A 263 20.47 10.78 -20.78
C ARG A 263 19.65 12.04 -20.96
N SER A 264 20.25 13.09 -21.52
CA SER A 264 19.52 14.30 -21.87
C SER A 264 18.43 14.01 -22.90
N MET A 265 17.20 14.45 -22.61
CA MET A 265 16.09 14.41 -23.56
C MET A 265 15.96 15.73 -24.33
N ARG A 266 16.05 16.85 -23.61
CA ARG A 266 15.95 18.20 -24.15
C ARG A 266 16.59 19.20 -23.20
N SER A 267 17.17 20.24 -23.74
CA SER A 267 17.64 21.40 -22.97
C SER A 267 16.48 22.35 -22.65
N LYS A 268 16.69 23.24 -21.68
CA LYS A 268 15.70 24.26 -21.32
C LYS A 268 15.53 25.37 -22.35
N GLU A 269 16.42 25.46 -23.31
CA GLU A 269 16.25 26.37 -24.48
C GLU A 269 14.98 26.03 -25.26
N ASP A 270 14.53 24.75 -25.17
CA ASP A 270 13.25 24.27 -25.70
C ASP A 270 12.11 24.29 -24.66
N ALA A 271 12.28 24.97 -23.51
CA ALA A 271 11.23 25.05 -22.50
C ALA A 271 9.99 25.72 -23.10
N HIS A 272 8.92 24.94 -23.23
CA HIS A 272 7.67 25.46 -23.75
C HIS A 272 7.12 26.53 -22.79
N ASP A 273 6.91 27.74 -23.30
CA ASP A 273 6.00 28.69 -22.70
C ASP A 273 4.59 28.13 -22.91
N TYR A 274 4.05 27.49 -21.88
CA TYR A 274 2.73 26.86 -21.95
C TYR A 274 1.58 27.87 -22.06
N ARG A 275 1.83 29.16 -21.92
CA ARG A 275 0.85 30.25 -22.06
C ARG A 275 -0.45 29.92 -21.34
N TYR A 276 -0.33 29.59 -20.05
CA TYR A 276 -1.48 29.29 -19.21
C TYR A 276 -2.51 30.42 -19.24
N PHE A 277 -3.78 30.03 -19.36
CA PHE A 277 -4.91 30.93 -19.14
C PHE A 277 -6.10 30.10 -18.60
N PRO A 278 -7.02 30.72 -17.83
CA PRO A 278 -8.20 30.04 -17.35
C PRO A 278 -9.00 29.40 -18.48
N ASP A 279 -9.43 28.16 -18.30
CA ASP A 279 -10.24 27.46 -19.31
C ASP A 279 -11.63 28.12 -19.38
N PRO A 280 -12.03 28.70 -20.54
CA PRO A 280 -13.31 29.40 -20.67
C PRO A 280 -14.53 28.49 -20.62
N ASP A 281 -14.33 27.17 -20.85
CA ASP A 281 -15.41 26.19 -20.89
C ASP A 281 -15.70 25.59 -19.50
N LEU A 282 -14.85 25.88 -18.50
CA LEU A 282 -15.02 25.38 -17.12
C LEU A 282 -15.25 26.55 -16.17
N PRO A 283 -16.38 26.57 -15.45
CA PRO A 283 -16.59 27.54 -14.38
C PRO A 283 -15.60 27.26 -13.23
N PRO A 284 -15.32 28.26 -12.38
CA PRO A 284 -14.54 28.04 -11.17
C PRO A 284 -15.14 26.89 -10.34
N LEU A 285 -14.28 26.01 -9.87
CA LEU A 285 -14.64 24.93 -8.95
C LEU A 285 -14.81 25.52 -7.54
N VAL A 286 -16.03 25.55 -7.04
CA VAL A 286 -16.35 26.02 -5.69
C VAL A 286 -16.54 24.81 -4.78
N ILE A 287 -15.76 24.77 -3.69
CA ILE A 287 -15.76 23.68 -2.71
C ILE A 287 -16.20 24.24 -1.36
N GLY A 288 -17.45 23.98 -0.98
CA GLY A 288 -18.01 24.39 0.30
C GLY A 288 -17.56 23.50 1.47
N GLN A 289 -17.60 24.05 2.69
CA GLN A 289 -17.22 23.31 3.90
C GLN A 289 -18.10 22.08 4.13
N ASP A 290 -19.37 22.13 3.75
CA ASP A 290 -20.29 21.01 3.83
C ASP A 290 -19.84 19.82 2.93
N TRP A 291 -19.26 20.11 1.76
CA TRP A 291 -18.70 19.09 0.89
C TRP A 291 -17.44 18.47 1.49
N ILE A 292 -16.53 19.30 1.98
CA ILE A 292 -15.30 18.85 2.66
C ILE A 292 -15.67 17.95 3.85
N GLU A 293 -16.65 18.34 4.64
CA GLU A 293 -17.05 17.57 5.81
C GLU A 293 -17.70 16.21 5.43
N ARG A 294 -18.54 16.17 4.41
CA ARG A 294 -19.05 14.89 3.87
C ARG A 294 -17.94 13.96 3.42
N VAL A 295 -16.93 14.48 2.73
CA VAL A 295 -15.76 13.69 2.34
C VAL A 295 -14.99 13.21 3.57
N ARG A 296 -14.74 14.07 4.55
CA ARG A 296 -14.07 13.74 5.81
C ARG A 296 -14.76 12.58 6.53
N GLN A 297 -16.08 12.61 6.64
CA GLN A 297 -16.87 11.55 7.28
C GLN A 297 -16.81 10.22 6.52
N SER A 298 -16.56 10.25 5.22
CA SER A 298 -16.42 9.05 4.38
C SER A 298 -15.00 8.48 4.34
N MET A 299 -14.02 9.16 4.96
CA MET A 299 -12.63 8.72 4.93
C MET A 299 -12.40 7.51 5.85
N PRO A 300 -11.57 6.56 5.44
CA PRO A 300 -11.07 5.55 6.37
C PRO A 300 -10.19 6.20 7.44
N ALA A 301 -10.12 5.57 8.61
CA ALA A 301 -9.10 5.93 9.57
C ALA A 301 -7.71 5.77 8.95
N LEU A 302 -6.82 6.76 9.15
CA LEU A 302 -5.48 6.74 8.57
C LEU A 302 -4.58 5.70 9.24
N PRO A 303 -3.55 5.18 8.57
CA PRO A 303 -2.66 4.14 9.11
C PRO A 303 -2.07 4.48 10.47
N ASP A 304 -1.63 5.72 10.68
CA ASP A 304 -1.03 6.15 11.94
C ASP A 304 -2.04 6.19 13.10
N ALA A 305 -3.25 6.68 12.84
CA ALA A 305 -4.33 6.68 13.82
C ALA A 305 -4.72 5.24 14.21
N LEU A 306 -4.78 4.32 13.23
CA LEU A 306 -5.05 2.90 13.49
C LEU A 306 -3.92 2.25 14.28
N ARG A 307 -2.66 2.54 13.94
CA ARG A 307 -1.49 2.05 14.69
C ARG A 307 -1.55 2.46 16.15
N GLN A 308 -1.78 3.76 16.39
CA GLN A 308 -1.94 4.27 17.75
C GLN A 308 -3.10 3.61 18.48
N ARG A 309 -4.24 3.43 17.80
CA ARG A 309 -5.40 2.75 18.37
C ARG A 309 -5.08 1.30 18.72
N PHE A 310 -4.45 0.54 17.85
CA PHE A 310 -4.07 -0.86 18.10
C PHE A 310 -3.10 -1.00 19.28
N VAL A 311 -2.18 -0.05 19.44
CA VAL A 311 -1.28 -0.03 20.60
C VAL A 311 -2.04 0.34 21.88
N ASN A 312 -2.81 1.44 21.86
CA ASN A 312 -3.41 2.02 23.06
C ASN A 312 -4.66 1.28 23.54
N GLU A 313 -5.54 0.86 22.62
CA GLU A 313 -6.81 0.21 22.97
C GLU A 313 -6.68 -1.32 23.04
N PHE A 314 -5.88 -1.93 22.14
CA PHE A 314 -5.74 -3.39 22.07
C PHE A 314 -4.48 -3.91 22.75
N GLY A 315 -3.59 -3.04 23.24
CA GLY A 315 -2.36 -3.42 23.94
C GLY A 315 -1.37 -4.18 23.08
N LEU A 316 -1.38 -3.94 21.75
CA LEU A 316 -0.45 -4.59 20.84
C LEU A 316 0.94 -3.94 20.90
N ALA A 317 1.98 -4.72 20.60
CA ALA A 317 3.31 -4.17 20.41
C ALA A 317 3.32 -3.22 19.18
N PRO A 318 4.12 -2.13 19.18
CA PRO A 318 4.18 -1.20 18.05
C PRO A 318 4.50 -1.86 16.71
N VAL A 319 5.36 -2.88 16.71
CA VAL A 319 5.73 -3.64 15.50
C VAL A 319 4.52 -4.42 14.96
N ASP A 320 3.77 -5.07 15.84
CA ASP A 320 2.56 -5.82 15.46
C ASP A 320 1.48 -4.89 14.91
N ALA A 321 1.28 -3.76 15.56
CA ALA A 321 0.34 -2.73 15.13
C ALA A 321 0.74 -2.16 13.74
N ALA A 322 2.03 -1.96 13.48
CA ALA A 322 2.54 -1.51 12.18
C ALA A 322 2.29 -2.55 11.08
N GLN A 323 2.52 -3.82 11.35
CA GLN A 323 2.27 -4.90 10.39
C GLN A 323 0.78 -5.05 10.08
N LEU A 324 -0.08 -5.01 11.09
CA LEU A 324 -1.54 -5.11 10.92
C LEU A 324 -2.17 -3.88 10.26
N SER A 325 -1.49 -2.75 10.26
CA SER A 325 -1.87 -1.52 9.54
C SER A 325 -1.06 -1.27 8.27
N SER A 326 -0.38 -2.28 7.73
CA SER A 326 0.43 -2.14 6.51
C SER A 326 -0.40 -1.94 5.24
N SER A 327 -1.62 -2.46 5.20
CA SER A 327 -2.61 -2.22 4.16
C SER A 327 -4.01 -2.08 4.75
N ARG A 328 -4.88 -1.39 4.03
CA ARG A 328 -6.27 -1.22 4.45
C ARG A 328 -7.01 -2.55 4.57
N SER A 329 -6.76 -3.46 3.64
CA SER A 329 -7.38 -4.80 3.65
C SER A 329 -6.97 -5.59 4.88
N MET A 330 -5.69 -5.54 5.26
CA MET A 330 -5.18 -6.20 6.47
C MET A 330 -5.80 -5.60 7.74
N ALA A 331 -5.83 -4.26 7.83
CA ALA A 331 -6.40 -3.57 8.99
C ALA A 331 -7.90 -3.85 9.16
N ASN A 332 -8.67 -3.85 8.06
CA ASN A 332 -10.10 -4.18 8.09
C ASN A 332 -10.32 -5.63 8.50
N TYR A 333 -9.60 -6.57 7.91
CA TYR A 333 -9.71 -7.98 8.27
C TYR A 333 -9.41 -8.21 9.76
N PHE A 334 -8.34 -7.60 10.27
CA PHE A 334 -8.00 -7.67 11.69
C PHE A 334 -9.12 -7.10 12.57
N GLN A 335 -9.64 -5.92 12.21
CA GLN A 335 -10.72 -5.27 12.96
C GLN A 335 -11.98 -6.14 12.98
N GLU A 336 -12.40 -6.71 11.85
CA GLU A 336 -13.55 -7.60 11.75
C GLU A 336 -13.39 -8.85 12.63
N VAL A 337 -12.18 -9.43 12.68
CA VAL A 337 -11.90 -10.56 13.57
C VAL A 337 -12.03 -10.14 15.04
N VAL A 338 -11.45 -9.00 15.41
CA VAL A 338 -11.51 -8.50 16.80
C VAL A 338 -12.94 -8.18 17.22
N ASP A 339 -13.72 -7.53 16.35
CA ASP A 339 -15.12 -7.18 16.63
C ASP A 339 -16.02 -8.42 16.82
N ALA A 340 -15.67 -9.52 16.16
CA ALA A 340 -16.37 -10.78 16.29
C ALA A 340 -15.94 -11.61 17.50
N LEU A 341 -14.85 -11.26 18.19
CA LEU A 341 -14.34 -11.96 19.36
C LEU A 341 -14.84 -11.32 20.68
N PRO A 342 -14.80 -12.05 21.81
CA PRO A 342 -14.99 -11.43 23.12
C PRO A 342 -13.97 -10.32 23.38
N ALA A 343 -14.34 -9.33 24.17
CA ALA A 343 -13.46 -8.23 24.54
C ALA A 343 -12.12 -8.73 25.13
N GLY A 344 -11.02 -8.03 24.81
CA GLY A 344 -9.68 -8.37 25.29
C GLY A 344 -8.94 -9.45 24.47
N GLN A 345 -9.51 -9.96 23.39
CA GLN A 345 -8.91 -11.03 22.58
C GLN A 345 -8.15 -10.55 21.32
N ALA A 346 -7.92 -9.26 21.20
CA ALA A 346 -7.22 -8.67 20.04
C ALA A 346 -5.81 -9.25 19.85
N LYS A 347 -5.10 -9.58 20.95
CA LYS A 347 -3.76 -10.18 20.89
C LYS A 347 -3.78 -11.59 20.29
N LEU A 348 -4.81 -12.39 20.58
CA LEU A 348 -4.99 -13.70 19.96
C LEU A 348 -5.22 -13.56 18.46
N ALA A 349 -6.11 -12.65 18.05
CA ALA A 349 -6.36 -12.34 16.64
C ALA A 349 -5.09 -11.89 15.91
N ALA A 350 -4.32 -10.96 16.51
CA ALA A 350 -3.06 -10.48 15.98
C ALA A 350 -2.04 -11.61 15.73
N ASN A 351 -1.84 -12.46 16.73
CA ASN A 351 -0.91 -13.59 16.65
C ASN A 351 -1.29 -14.56 15.53
N TRP A 352 -2.57 -14.83 15.34
CA TRP A 352 -3.05 -15.71 14.28
C TRP A 352 -2.91 -15.09 12.91
N LEU A 353 -3.24 -13.80 12.78
CA LEU A 353 -3.08 -13.09 11.51
C LEU A 353 -1.61 -13.00 11.07
N MET A 354 -0.72 -12.57 11.96
CA MET A 354 0.70 -12.43 11.67
C MET A 354 1.43 -13.77 11.54
N GLY A 355 0.94 -14.80 12.21
CA GLY A 355 1.47 -16.15 12.14
C GLY A 355 0.85 -16.96 11.00
N GLU A 356 -0.17 -17.73 11.29
CA GLU A 356 -0.73 -18.76 10.39
C GLU A 356 -1.30 -18.17 9.09
N VAL A 357 -2.07 -17.07 9.18
CA VAL A 357 -2.71 -16.46 8.01
C VAL A 357 -1.64 -15.86 7.09
N SER A 358 -0.77 -14.98 7.61
CA SER A 358 0.27 -14.34 6.82
C SER A 358 1.28 -15.34 6.25
N ALA A 359 1.65 -16.37 7.00
CA ALA A 359 2.54 -17.42 6.51
C ALA A 359 1.93 -18.18 5.32
N THR A 360 0.62 -18.44 5.36
CA THR A 360 -0.07 -19.14 4.27
C THR A 360 -0.26 -18.24 3.06
N LEU A 361 -0.61 -16.96 3.25
CA LEU A 361 -0.69 -15.97 2.19
C LEU A 361 0.65 -15.80 1.45
N ASN A 362 1.74 -15.64 2.20
CA ASN A 362 3.08 -15.50 1.64
C ASN A 362 3.52 -16.74 0.84
N ARG A 363 3.20 -17.94 1.32
CA ARG A 363 3.51 -19.19 0.62
C ARG A 363 2.78 -19.32 -0.71
N GLU A 364 1.58 -18.76 -0.81
CA GLU A 364 0.74 -18.79 -2.01
C GLU A 364 0.81 -17.49 -2.83
N GLU A 365 1.67 -16.56 -2.44
CA GLU A 365 1.84 -15.23 -3.09
C GLU A 365 0.50 -14.47 -3.23
N LYS A 366 -0.35 -14.56 -2.20
CA LYS A 366 -1.66 -13.93 -2.14
C LYS A 366 -1.70 -12.74 -1.20
N ASP A 367 -2.56 -11.77 -1.52
CA ASP A 367 -2.94 -10.69 -0.60
C ASP A 367 -4.06 -11.15 0.34
N ILE A 368 -4.20 -10.48 1.50
CA ILE A 368 -5.27 -10.76 2.48
C ILE A 368 -6.69 -10.63 1.86
N ALA A 369 -6.86 -9.77 0.88
CA ALA A 369 -8.13 -9.63 0.15
C ALA A 369 -8.49 -10.89 -0.65
N GLN A 370 -7.53 -11.77 -0.91
CA GLN A 370 -7.70 -13.07 -1.61
C GLN A 370 -7.77 -14.24 -0.63
N CYS A 371 -7.79 -13.97 0.68
CA CYS A 371 -7.86 -15.01 1.70
C CYS A 371 -9.19 -15.79 1.61
N PRO A 372 -9.16 -17.12 1.40
CA PRO A 372 -10.38 -17.91 1.32
C PRO A 372 -11.08 -18.07 2.68
N VAL A 373 -10.33 -17.90 3.77
CA VAL A 373 -10.87 -17.89 5.13
C VAL A 373 -11.25 -16.45 5.47
N THR A 374 -12.54 -16.17 5.54
CA THR A 374 -13.02 -14.81 5.87
C THR A 374 -12.80 -14.47 7.34
N ALA A 375 -12.83 -13.18 7.69
CA ALA A 375 -12.67 -12.72 9.06
C ALA A 375 -13.67 -13.36 10.05
N PRO A 376 -14.97 -13.48 9.72
CA PRO A 376 -15.91 -14.21 10.57
C PRO A 376 -15.58 -15.69 10.74
N MET A 377 -15.09 -16.37 9.70
CA MET A 377 -14.66 -17.77 9.81
C MET A 377 -13.47 -17.94 10.73
N LEU A 378 -12.46 -17.05 10.60
CA LEU A 378 -11.31 -17.05 11.52
C LEU A 378 -11.74 -16.78 12.95
N ALA A 379 -12.60 -15.80 13.18
CA ALA A 379 -13.13 -15.49 14.49
C ALA A 379 -13.89 -16.70 15.10
N ALA A 380 -14.66 -17.44 14.30
CA ALA A 380 -15.33 -18.65 14.74
C ALA A 380 -14.32 -19.72 15.18
N LEU A 381 -13.24 -19.93 14.43
CA LEU A 381 -12.16 -20.83 14.81
C LEU A 381 -11.50 -20.40 16.14
N LEU A 382 -11.18 -19.10 16.28
CA LEU A 382 -10.54 -18.58 17.49
C LEU A 382 -11.44 -18.72 18.74
N LYS A 383 -12.75 -18.61 18.58
CA LYS A 383 -13.70 -18.88 19.67
C LYS A 383 -13.59 -20.33 20.18
N ARG A 384 -13.32 -21.30 19.30
CA ARG A 384 -13.13 -22.71 19.68
C ARG A 384 -11.84 -22.98 20.45
N ILE A 385 -10.85 -22.09 20.27
CA ILE A 385 -9.65 -22.09 21.12
C ILE A 385 -10.00 -21.50 22.50
N LEU A 386 -10.73 -20.39 22.53
CA LEU A 386 -11.09 -19.67 23.75
C LEU A 386 -12.01 -20.48 24.68
N ASP A 387 -12.94 -21.24 24.11
CA ASP A 387 -13.85 -22.11 24.87
C ASP A 387 -13.27 -23.50 25.16
N ASN A 388 -12.00 -23.74 24.80
CA ASN A 388 -11.30 -25.01 24.94
C ASN A 388 -11.94 -26.20 24.20
N THR A 389 -12.73 -25.94 23.18
CA THR A 389 -13.23 -26.99 22.26
C THR A 389 -12.09 -27.66 21.52
N ILE A 390 -11.08 -26.91 21.13
CA ILE A 390 -9.86 -27.40 20.48
C ILE A 390 -8.61 -26.72 21.02
N SER A 391 -7.46 -27.41 20.92
CA SER A 391 -6.17 -26.81 21.26
C SER A 391 -5.66 -25.94 20.11
N ASN A 392 -4.69 -25.06 20.38
CA ASN A 392 -4.00 -24.29 19.34
C ASN A 392 -3.37 -25.15 18.24
N LYS A 393 -2.90 -26.35 18.58
CA LYS A 393 -2.36 -27.30 17.61
C LYS A 393 -3.45 -27.80 16.66
N ILE A 394 -4.58 -28.24 17.22
CA ILE A 394 -5.73 -28.70 16.42
C ILE A 394 -6.29 -27.54 15.59
N ALA A 395 -6.31 -26.34 16.11
CA ALA A 395 -6.79 -25.15 15.39
C ALA A 395 -5.99 -24.89 14.09
N ARG A 396 -4.69 -25.17 14.09
CA ARG A 396 -3.86 -25.10 12.85
C ARG A 396 -4.28 -26.10 11.81
N ASP A 397 -4.56 -27.33 12.22
CA ASP A 397 -5.05 -28.37 11.34
C ASP A 397 -6.43 -28.04 10.77
N VAL A 398 -7.31 -27.48 11.60
CA VAL A 398 -8.63 -26.97 11.20
C VAL A 398 -8.48 -25.79 10.22
N PHE A 399 -7.59 -24.84 10.50
CA PHE A 399 -7.32 -23.71 9.61
C PHE A 399 -6.81 -24.17 8.22
N ALA A 400 -5.93 -25.16 8.17
CA ALA A 400 -5.47 -25.72 6.92
C ALA A 400 -6.62 -26.37 6.12
N ALA A 401 -7.54 -27.05 6.79
CA ALA A 401 -8.74 -27.62 6.15
C ALA A 401 -9.72 -26.51 5.69
N MET A 402 -9.91 -25.46 6.49
CA MET A 402 -10.69 -24.27 6.10
C MET A 402 -10.10 -23.60 4.84
N TRP A 403 -8.79 -23.47 4.80
CA TRP A 403 -8.06 -22.89 3.65
C TRP A 403 -8.24 -23.73 2.39
N ALA A 404 -8.26 -25.04 2.51
CA ALA A 404 -8.54 -25.98 1.42
C ALA A 404 -10.03 -26.01 0.99
N GLY A 405 -10.91 -25.30 1.69
CA GLY A 405 -12.35 -25.24 1.40
C GLY A 405 -13.17 -26.43 1.91
N GLU A 406 -12.59 -27.29 2.76
CA GLU A 406 -13.32 -28.39 3.37
C GLU A 406 -14.52 -27.86 4.17
N GLU A 407 -15.66 -28.55 4.11
CA GLU A 407 -16.91 -28.17 4.80
C GLU A 407 -17.27 -26.66 4.58
N ASN A 408 -17.04 -26.14 3.37
CA ASN A 408 -17.21 -24.74 3.01
C ASN A 408 -16.43 -23.76 3.93
N GLY A 409 -15.32 -24.22 4.50
CA GLY A 409 -14.50 -23.41 5.41
C GLY A 409 -15.10 -23.19 6.79
N GLN A 410 -16.15 -23.94 7.18
CA GLN A 410 -16.80 -23.78 8.48
C GLN A 410 -16.06 -24.58 9.56
N PRO A 411 -15.44 -23.91 10.56
CA PRO A 411 -14.60 -24.59 11.54
C PRO A 411 -15.35 -25.63 12.37
N ASP A 412 -16.58 -25.37 12.76
CA ASP A 412 -17.38 -26.29 13.55
C ASP A 412 -17.73 -27.58 12.78
N ALA A 413 -18.05 -27.45 11.51
CA ALA A 413 -18.31 -28.60 10.64
C ALA A 413 -17.06 -29.46 10.45
N ILE A 414 -15.90 -28.82 10.25
CA ILE A 414 -14.59 -29.51 10.12
C ILE A 414 -14.23 -30.24 11.43
N ILE A 415 -14.40 -29.57 12.58
CA ILE A 415 -14.15 -30.16 13.92
C ILE A 415 -15.02 -31.39 14.11
N ALA A 416 -16.30 -31.30 13.80
CA ALA A 416 -17.26 -32.40 13.94
C ALA A 416 -16.93 -33.56 12.98
N ALA A 417 -16.73 -33.26 11.67
CA ALA A 417 -16.44 -34.26 10.65
C ALA A 417 -15.16 -35.06 10.94
N LYS A 418 -14.13 -34.39 11.45
CA LYS A 418 -12.82 -34.99 11.77
C LYS A 418 -12.74 -35.48 13.24
N GLY A 419 -13.78 -35.28 14.06
CA GLY A 419 -13.80 -35.67 15.46
C GLY A 419 -12.67 -35.07 16.28
N LEU A 420 -12.41 -33.73 16.09
CA LEU A 420 -11.24 -33.04 16.63
C LEU A 420 -11.51 -32.38 18.00
N THR A 421 -12.67 -32.58 18.58
CA THR A 421 -13.03 -32.02 19.91
C THR A 421 -12.03 -32.44 20.97
N GLN A 422 -11.58 -31.50 21.78
CA GLN A 422 -10.63 -31.71 22.85
C GLN A 422 -11.31 -32.49 23.98
N ILE A 423 -10.57 -33.43 24.60
CA ILE A 423 -11.02 -34.18 25.76
C ILE A 423 -10.78 -33.29 26.97
N ASN A 424 -11.85 -32.81 27.58
CA ASN A 424 -11.83 -31.97 28.80
C ASN A 424 -12.41 -32.72 30.02
N ASP A 425 -12.85 -33.98 29.83
CA ASP A 425 -13.34 -34.80 30.94
C ASP A 425 -12.17 -35.26 31.83
N SER A 426 -12.14 -34.74 33.06
CA SER A 426 -11.09 -35.05 34.04
C SER A 426 -10.99 -36.54 34.29
N GLY A 427 -12.09 -37.29 34.35
CA GLY A 427 -12.08 -38.71 34.57
C GLY A 427 -11.45 -39.50 33.42
N ALA A 428 -11.74 -39.13 32.19
CA ALA A 428 -11.11 -39.71 31.01
C ALA A 428 -9.61 -39.42 30.96
N ILE A 429 -9.20 -38.17 31.28
CA ILE A 429 -7.79 -37.78 31.34
C ILE A 429 -7.05 -38.54 32.45
N GLU A 430 -7.66 -38.67 33.65
CA GLU A 430 -7.10 -39.44 34.77
C GLU A 430 -6.87 -40.90 34.43
N ALA A 431 -7.83 -41.53 33.76
CA ALA A 431 -7.68 -42.91 33.28
C ALA A 431 -6.51 -43.08 32.31
N MET A 432 -6.31 -42.10 31.39
CA MET A 432 -5.17 -42.10 30.46
C MET A 432 -3.83 -41.89 31.21
N ILE A 433 -3.82 -41.03 32.22
CA ILE A 433 -2.64 -40.79 33.08
C ILE A 433 -2.28 -42.08 33.80
N ASP A 434 -3.26 -42.73 34.45
CA ASP A 434 -3.03 -43.98 35.18
C ASP A 434 -2.48 -45.10 34.28
N ALA A 435 -3.02 -45.25 33.09
CA ALA A 435 -2.52 -46.23 32.13
C ALA A 435 -1.05 -45.95 31.72
N VAL A 436 -0.71 -44.68 31.42
CA VAL A 436 0.67 -44.31 31.06
C VAL A 436 1.63 -44.45 32.24
N LEU A 437 1.21 -44.07 33.47
CA LEU A 437 2.05 -44.24 34.66
C LEU A 437 2.34 -45.74 34.94
N ALA A 438 1.37 -46.64 34.72
CA ALA A 438 1.54 -48.06 34.84
C ALA A 438 2.54 -48.64 33.81
N GLU A 439 2.48 -48.17 32.56
CA GLU A 439 3.36 -48.59 31.48
C GLU A 439 4.79 -48.02 31.60
N GLN A 440 4.93 -46.81 32.18
CA GLN A 440 6.18 -46.04 32.21
C GLN A 440 6.82 -45.97 33.59
N ALA A 441 6.75 -47.07 34.36
CA ALA A 441 7.24 -47.12 35.74
C ALA A 441 8.72 -46.65 35.90
N ALA A 442 9.57 -46.89 34.90
CA ALA A 442 10.96 -46.40 34.88
C ALA A 442 11.07 -44.91 34.86
N ILE A 443 10.25 -44.22 34.02
CA ILE A 443 10.23 -42.76 33.92
C ILE A 443 9.64 -42.12 35.16
N VAL A 444 8.64 -42.76 35.78
CA VAL A 444 8.08 -42.35 37.08
C VAL A 444 9.14 -42.40 38.19
N ALA A 445 9.96 -43.47 38.23
CA ALA A 445 11.06 -43.57 39.18
C ALA A 445 12.13 -42.47 38.96
N GLU A 446 12.41 -42.14 37.73
CA GLU A 446 13.31 -41.02 37.41
C GLU A 446 12.78 -39.66 37.85
N TYR A 447 11.49 -39.40 37.72
CA TYR A 447 10.85 -38.18 38.24
C TYR A 447 10.97 -38.11 39.76
N ARG A 448 10.65 -39.21 40.44
CA ARG A 448 10.78 -39.30 41.93
C ARG A 448 12.24 -39.15 42.40
N ALA A 449 13.21 -39.47 41.56
CA ALA A 449 14.62 -39.20 41.81
C ALA A 449 15.05 -37.74 41.51
N GLY A 450 14.10 -36.84 41.23
CA GLY A 450 14.31 -35.39 41.04
C GLY A 450 14.62 -34.97 39.61
N LYS A 451 14.50 -35.85 38.62
CA LYS A 451 14.75 -35.49 37.20
C LYS A 451 13.54 -34.79 36.56
N GLN A 452 13.50 -33.50 36.53
CA GLN A 452 12.41 -32.69 35.94
C GLN A 452 12.11 -33.02 34.45
N LYS A 453 13.09 -33.48 33.69
CA LYS A 453 12.89 -33.90 32.30
C LYS A 453 11.96 -35.09 32.15
N ALA A 454 11.87 -35.94 33.16
CA ALA A 454 10.98 -37.12 33.22
C ALA A 454 9.49 -36.70 33.21
N PHE A 455 9.15 -35.59 33.86
CA PHE A 455 7.78 -35.04 33.83
C PHE A 455 7.32 -34.72 32.42
N ASN A 456 8.16 -33.97 31.65
CA ASN A 456 7.82 -33.61 30.28
C ASN A 456 7.73 -34.84 29.36
N SER A 457 8.52 -35.88 29.63
CA SER A 457 8.43 -37.15 28.94
C SER A 457 7.10 -37.84 29.17
N LEU A 458 6.63 -37.91 30.45
CA LEU A 458 5.34 -38.45 30.78
C LEU A 458 4.18 -37.67 30.16
N VAL A 459 4.23 -36.34 30.21
CA VAL A 459 3.26 -35.48 29.52
C VAL A 459 3.21 -35.80 28.01
N GLY A 460 4.36 -35.96 27.37
CA GLY A 460 4.45 -36.34 25.95
C GLY A 460 3.79 -37.71 25.67
N GLN A 461 3.97 -38.69 26.51
CA GLN A 461 3.35 -40.03 26.40
C GLN A 461 1.83 -39.97 26.57
N ILE A 462 1.34 -39.24 27.57
CA ILE A 462 -0.10 -39.02 27.77
C ILE A 462 -0.74 -38.32 26.61
N MET A 463 -0.10 -37.25 26.10
CA MET A 463 -0.59 -36.53 24.92
C MET A 463 -0.60 -37.42 23.67
N LYS A 464 0.39 -38.31 23.54
CA LYS A 464 0.42 -39.31 22.45
C LYS A 464 -0.72 -40.32 22.58
N ALA A 465 -0.99 -40.87 23.80
CA ALA A 465 -2.09 -41.76 24.07
C ALA A 465 -3.45 -41.11 23.79
N ALA A 466 -3.60 -39.83 24.14
CA ALA A 466 -4.76 -39.01 23.82
C ALA A 466 -4.85 -38.56 22.34
N LYS A 467 -3.90 -38.99 21.50
CA LYS A 467 -3.78 -38.52 20.09
C LYS A 467 -3.78 -37.00 19.94
N GLY A 468 -3.20 -36.30 20.89
CA GLY A 468 -3.14 -34.84 20.94
C GLY A 468 -4.47 -34.14 21.33
N LYS A 469 -5.50 -34.89 21.70
CA LYS A 469 -6.85 -34.35 22.02
C LYS A 469 -7.07 -34.03 23.50
N ALA A 470 -6.21 -34.47 24.43
CA ALA A 470 -6.34 -34.09 25.82
C ALA A 470 -5.96 -32.65 26.04
N ASN A 471 -6.60 -31.99 27.03
CA ASN A 471 -6.25 -30.62 27.42
C ASN A 471 -4.87 -30.61 28.10
N PRO A 472 -3.84 -29.96 27.53
CA PRO A 472 -2.47 -30.00 28.07
C PRO A 472 -2.36 -29.46 29.48
N GLN A 473 -3.13 -28.42 29.82
CA GLN A 473 -3.11 -27.84 31.15
C GLN A 473 -3.69 -28.83 32.19
N GLN A 474 -4.83 -29.44 31.90
CA GLN A 474 -5.44 -30.46 32.78
C GLN A 474 -4.53 -31.69 32.92
N VAL A 475 -3.88 -32.11 31.83
CA VAL A 475 -2.91 -33.22 31.89
C VAL A 475 -1.75 -32.86 32.82
N ASN A 476 -1.19 -31.65 32.71
CA ASN A 476 -0.10 -31.21 33.58
C ASN A 476 -0.54 -31.17 35.08
N ASP A 477 -1.70 -30.56 35.34
CA ASP A 477 -2.20 -30.38 36.69
C ASP A 477 -2.54 -31.74 37.36
N LEU A 478 -3.26 -32.60 36.64
CA LEU A 478 -3.62 -33.92 37.13
C LEU A 478 -2.42 -34.86 37.25
N LEU A 479 -1.50 -34.85 36.29
CA LEU A 479 -0.28 -35.65 36.35
C LEU A 479 0.57 -35.24 37.56
N LYS A 480 0.76 -33.94 37.76
CA LYS A 480 1.52 -33.40 38.89
C LYS A 480 0.87 -33.81 40.21
N ALA A 481 -0.45 -33.64 40.37
CA ALA A 481 -1.17 -34.04 41.54
C ALA A 481 -1.03 -35.55 41.85
N LYS A 482 -1.07 -36.41 40.82
CA LYS A 482 -0.88 -37.85 41.01
C LYS A 482 0.56 -38.28 41.32
N LEU A 483 1.56 -37.60 40.76
CA LEU A 483 2.97 -37.88 41.02
C LEU A 483 3.42 -37.38 42.42
N ASP A 484 2.85 -36.26 42.89
CA ASP A 484 3.17 -35.65 44.18
C ASP A 484 2.41 -36.33 45.37
N ASN A 485 1.27 -36.99 45.09
CA ASN A 485 0.44 -37.68 46.11
C ASN A 485 0.63 -39.21 46.16
N ALA A 486 1.48 -39.76 45.30
CA ALA A 486 1.81 -41.20 45.22
C ALA A 486 3.26 -41.47 45.65
#